data_1468c1f765032b7f325e1baea28870fe
#
_entry.id   1468c1f765032b7f325e1baea28870fe
#
_cell.length_a   1.000
_cell.length_b   1.000
_cell.length_c   1.000
_cell.angle_alpha   90.00
_cell.angle_beta   90.00
_cell.angle_gamma   90.00
#
_symmetry.space_group_name_H-M   'P 1'
#
loop_
_entity.id
_entity.type
_entity.pdbx_description
1 polymer ?
#
loop_
_entity_poly.entity_id
_entity_poly.type
_entity_poly.pdbx_seq_one_letter_code
_entity_poly.pdbx_strand_id
1 'polypeptide(L)'
;AKYMQAHWEEILQCAYSRNSLSPITCIKGYDGGSEEIINCESIREKRHAKSDFVNGIKQCIRVALGYKYRMKVDITNCYNSIYTHSITWAACGKDQAKSYLRTKTPAEIKDLYEMADCLDCFTRFQRNNETNGIVVGPYTSRIISEIILARIDKLLTKRGLVFKWYVDDYKLYFRTEA
;
A
#
# COMPACT_ATOMS: atom_id res chain seq x y z
N ALA A 1 2.77 -16.41 1.68
CA ALA A 1 4.14 -15.90 1.69
C ALA A 1 4.90 -16.27 0.40
N LYS A 2 5.09 -17.57 0.05
CA LYS A 2 5.85 -17.99 -1.15
C LYS A 2 5.34 -17.35 -2.45
N TYR A 3 4.03 -17.23 -2.63
CA TYR A 3 3.46 -16.58 -3.81
C TYR A 3 3.84 -15.09 -3.89
N MET A 4 3.73 -14.35 -2.78
CA MET A 4 4.15 -12.95 -2.72
C MET A 4 5.66 -12.78 -2.99
N GLN A 5 6.47 -13.73 -2.59
CA GLN A 5 7.91 -13.72 -2.86
C GLN A 5 8.19 -13.88 -4.36
N ALA A 6 7.45 -14.74 -5.06
CA ALA A 6 7.59 -14.96 -6.49
C ALA A 6 7.16 -13.74 -7.34
N HIS A 7 6.23 -12.93 -6.84
CA HIS A 7 5.68 -11.73 -7.50
C HIS A 7 6.06 -10.44 -6.78
N TRP A 8 7.25 -10.43 -6.15
CA TRP A 8 7.61 -9.34 -5.24
C TRP A 8 7.77 -8.01 -5.95
N GLU A 9 8.28 -8.00 -7.16
CA GLU A 9 8.49 -6.77 -7.95
C GLU A 9 7.18 -6.11 -8.34
N GLU A 10 6.24 -6.88 -8.84
CA GLU A 10 4.90 -6.39 -9.21
C GLU A 10 4.14 -5.87 -7.98
N ILE A 11 4.26 -6.57 -6.86
CA ILE A 11 3.67 -6.17 -5.58
C ILE A 11 4.27 -4.85 -5.11
N LEU A 12 5.59 -4.69 -5.17
CA LEU A 12 6.26 -3.44 -4.80
C LEU A 12 5.81 -2.26 -5.68
N GLN A 13 5.70 -2.46 -6.98
CA GLN A 13 5.21 -1.42 -7.90
C GLN A 13 3.79 -0.97 -7.55
N CYS A 14 2.93 -1.90 -7.11
CA CYS A 14 1.58 -1.59 -6.67
C CYS A 14 1.56 -0.89 -5.31
N ALA A 15 2.36 -1.35 -4.36
CA ALA A 15 2.37 -0.88 -2.97
C ALA A 15 3.21 0.38 -2.75
N TYR A 16 4.07 0.76 -3.71
CA TYR A 16 4.96 1.90 -3.53
C TYR A 16 4.21 3.23 -3.49
N SER A 17 4.45 4.01 -2.45
CA SER A 17 4.04 5.40 -2.34
C SER A 17 5.09 6.26 -1.66
N ARG A 18 5.36 7.45 -2.23
CA ARG A 18 6.24 8.47 -1.62
C ARG A 18 5.64 9.12 -0.37
N ASN A 19 4.35 8.99 -0.17
CA ASN A 19 3.62 9.59 0.93
C ASN A 19 3.47 8.65 2.12
N SER A 20 3.68 7.35 1.92
CA SER A 20 3.68 6.38 2.99
C SER A 20 4.90 6.51 3.89
N LEU A 21 4.67 6.45 5.19
CA LEU A 21 5.69 6.34 6.23
C LEU A 21 5.83 4.89 6.71
N SER A 22 5.10 3.97 6.08
CA SER A 22 5.11 2.55 6.42
C SER A 22 6.48 1.93 6.17
N PRO A 23 6.97 1.02 7.03
CA PRO A 23 8.23 0.32 6.84
C PRO A 23 8.32 -0.50 5.54
N ILE A 24 7.17 -0.89 4.94
CA ILE A 24 7.15 -1.61 3.66
C ILE A 24 7.67 -0.73 2.53
N THR A 25 7.31 0.56 2.54
CA THR A 25 7.80 1.52 1.56
C THR A 25 9.21 2.01 1.86
N CYS A 26 9.68 1.77 3.07
CA CYS A 26 11.05 2.03 3.49
C CYS A 26 12.01 0.88 3.17
N ILE A 27 11.64 -0.09 2.34
CA ILE A 27 12.60 -0.97 1.69
C ILE A 27 13.40 -0.11 0.70
N LYS A 28 14.25 0.73 1.30
CA LYS A 28 15.28 1.49 0.60
C LYS A 28 16.33 0.50 0.13
N GLY A 29 16.37 0.23 -1.08
CA GLY A 29 17.30 -0.66 -1.74
C GLY A 29 16.84 -0.93 -3.15
N TYR A 30 15.62 -0.55 -3.46
CA TYR A 30 15.11 -0.64 -4.81
C TYR A 30 15.37 0.66 -5.60
N ASP A 31 16.60 1.10 -5.59
CA ASP A 31 17.11 2.06 -6.58
C ASP A 31 17.67 1.32 -7.80
N GLY A 32 16.93 0.30 -8.24
CA GLY A 32 17.12 -0.29 -9.56
C GLY A 32 18.43 -1.06 -9.80
N GLY A 33 19.06 -1.65 -8.79
CA GLY A 33 20.35 -2.28 -9.12
C GLY A 33 21.06 -3.18 -8.13
N SER A 34 20.55 -3.51 -6.98
CA SER A 34 21.20 -4.50 -6.10
C SER A 34 20.26 -5.60 -5.66
N GLU A 35 20.59 -6.83 -6.04
CA GLU A 35 19.98 -8.09 -5.66
C GLU A 35 20.18 -8.42 -4.16
N GLU A 36 19.90 -7.53 -3.25
CA GLU A 36 19.74 -7.94 -1.88
C GLU A 36 18.27 -8.38 -1.69
N ILE A 37 18.03 -9.67 -1.85
CA ILE A 37 16.86 -10.36 -1.31
C ILE A 37 16.82 -10.02 0.18
N ILE A 38 15.96 -9.09 0.54
CA ILE A 38 15.79 -8.68 1.93
C ILE A 38 15.06 -9.82 2.62
N ASN A 39 15.83 -10.69 3.23
CA ASN A 39 15.31 -11.70 4.14
C ASN A 39 14.59 -10.97 5.27
N CYS A 40 13.35 -11.36 5.59
CA CYS A 40 12.54 -10.74 6.66
C CYS A 40 13.28 -10.68 8.00
N GLU A 41 14.20 -11.61 8.26
CA GLU A 41 15.07 -11.61 9.43
C GLU A 41 16.11 -10.48 9.39
N SER A 42 16.70 -10.19 8.23
CA SER A 42 17.66 -9.08 8.09
C SER A 42 17.02 -7.69 8.25
N ILE A 43 15.72 -7.58 7.94
CA ILE A 43 14.95 -6.35 8.20
C ILE A 43 14.76 -6.15 9.72
N ARG A 44 14.56 -7.24 10.45
CA ARG A 44 14.35 -7.20 11.91
C ARG A 44 15.61 -6.81 12.67
N GLU A 45 16.78 -7.28 12.22
CA GLU A 45 18.07 -7.02 12.87
C GLU A 45 18.69 -5.67 12.52
N LYS A 46 18.49 -5.16 11.30
CA LYS A 46 19.12 -3.92 10.82
C LYS A 46 18.28 -2.65 11.05
N ARG A 47 17.00 -2.76 11.42
CA ARG A 47 16.13 -1.61 11.67
C ARG A 47 15.98 -1.35 13.15
N HIS A 48 16.61 -0.30 13.60
CA HIS A 48 16.22 0.34 14.85
C HIS A 48 14.84 0.99 14.60
N ALA A 49 13.77 0.41 15.11
CA ALA A 49 12.41 0.95 15.04
C ALA A 49 12.34 2.45 15.44
N LYS A 50 13.22 2.88 16.34
CA LYS A 50 13.46 4.28 16.69
C LYS A 50 13.89 5.15 15.49
N SER A 51 14.77 4.64 14.63
CA SER A 51 15.27 5.38 13.46
C SER A 51 14.17 5.64 12.43
N ASP A 52 13.32 4.64 12.16
CA ASP A 52 12.24 4.77 11.17
C ASP A 52 11.15 5.73 11.68
N PHE A 53 10.80 5.65 12.96
CA PHE A 53 9.87 6.57 13.60
C PHE A 53 10.38 8.03 13.56
N VAL A 54 11.62 8.26 13.93
CA VAL A 54 12.27 9.59 13.90
C VAL A 54 12.32 10.13 12.46
N ASN A 55 12.67 9.30 11.50
CA ASN A 55 12.69 9.68 10.07
C ASN A 55 11.27 10.02 9.57
N GLY A 56 10.26 9.29 9.98
CA GLY A 56 8.86 9.61 9.69
C GLY A 56 8.44 10.96 10.26
N ILE A 57 8.80 11.26 11.50
CA ILE A 57 8.56 12.57 12.10
C ILE A 57 9.28 13.68 11.33
N LYS A 58 10.56 13.50 11.00
CA LYS A 58 11.33 14.47 10.20
C LYS A 58 10.69 14.74 8.84
N GLN A 59 10.18 13.72 8.17
CA GLN A 59 9.46 13.87 6.90
C GLN A 59 8.15 14.65 7.08
N CYS A 60 7.38 14.37 8.13
CA CYS A 60 6.17 15.13 8.45
C CYS A 60 6.47 16.60 8.72
N ILE A 61 7.53 16.90 9.49
CA ILE A 61 7.96 18.27 9.79
C ILE A 61 8.37 19.00 8.50
N ARG A 62 9.20 18.37 7.65
CA ARG A 62 9.63 18.97 6.37
C ARG A 62 8.45 19.34 5.48
N VAL A 63 7.45 18.48 5.41
CA VAL A 63 6.23 18.76 4.64
C VAL A 63 5.41 19.87 5.28
N ALA A 64 5.30 19.88 6.62
CA ALA A 64 4.50 20.85 7.37
C ALA A 64 5.03 22.29 7.26
N LEU A 65 6.33 22.50 7.02
CA LEU A 65 6.95 23.84 7.00
C LEU A 65 6.35 24.82 5.99
N GLY A 66 5.66 24.34 4.97
CA GLY A 66 5.01 25.21 3.98
C GLY A 66 3.49 25.39 4.18
N TYR A 67 2.91 24.87 5.29
CA TYR A 67 1.48 24.80 5.50
C TYR A 67 1.07 25.33 6.86
N LYS A 68 -0.08 26.02 6.89
CA LYS A 68 -0.62 26.64 8.12
C LYS A 68 -1.48 25.67 8.92
N TYR A 69 -2.17 24.77 8.24
CA TYR A 69 -3.14 23.86 8.87
C TYR A 69 -2.74 22.40 8.63
N ARG A 70 -3.00 21.56 9.62
CA ARG A 70 -2.85 20.12 9.55
C ARG A 70 -4.12 19.43 10.01
N MET A 71 -4.66 18.55 9.21
CA MET A 71 -5.77 17.66 9.56
C MET A 71 -5.23 16.24 9.75
N LYS A 72 -5.63 15.59 10.85
CA LYS A 72 -5.41 14.17 11.08
C LYS A 72 -6.70 13.42 10.79
N VAL A 73 -6.61 12.38 9.98
CA VAL A 73 -7.73 11.51 9.62
C VAL A 73 -7.30 10.06 9.84
N ASP A 74 -8.17 9.29 10.45
CA ASP A 74 -8.01 7.86 10.68
C ASP A 74 -9.00 7.06 9.84
N ILE A 75 -8.56 5.94 9.27
CA ILE A 75 -9.47 5.03 8.56
C ILE A 75 -10.06 4.05 9.58
N THR A 76 -11.26 4.35 10.02
CA THR A 76 -11.96 3.54 11.02
C THR A 76 -12.05 2.07 10.58
N ASN A 77 -11.58 1.18 11.47
CA ASN A 77 -11.63 -0.27 11.25
C ASN A 77 -11.00 -0.72 9.93
N CYS A 78 -9.88 -0.12 9.54
CA CYS A 78 -9.24 -0.21 8.24
C CYS A 78 -9.21 -1.65 7.69
N TYR A 79 -8.59 -2.57 8.41
CA TYR A 79 -8.40 -3.96 7.94
C TYR A 79 -9.72 -4.73 7.79
N ASN A 80 -10.68 -4.53 8.67
CA ASN A 80 -11.97 -5.21 8.59
C ASN A 80 -12.92 -4.59 7.55
N SER A 81 -12.67 -3.35 7.15
CA SER A 81 -13.47 -2.65 6.12
C SER A 81 -12.94 -2.81 4.70
N ILE A 82 -11.77 -3.44 4.52
CA ILE A 82 -11.22 -3.71 3.20
C ILE A 82 -12.11 -4.73 2.47
N TYR A 83 -12.62 -4.34 1.30
CA TYR A 83 -13.27 -5.24 0.37
C TYR A 83 -12.19 -5.95 -0.47
N THR A 84 -12.11 -7.27 -0.38
CA THR A 84 -10.95 -8.00 -0.92
C THR A 84 -10.76 -7.86 -2.43
N HIS A 85 -11.84 -7.77 -3.21
CA HIS A 85 -11.75 -7.49 -4.65
C HIS A 85 -11.16 -6.11 -4.97
N SER A 86 -11.06 -5.20 -3.99
CA SER A 86 -10.35 -3.94 -4.19
C SER A 86 -8.86 -4.12 -4.43
N ILE A 87 -8.28 -5.29 -4.14
CA ILE A 87 -6.89 -5.63 -4.46
C ILE A 87 -6.67 -5.58 -5.97
N THR A 88 -7.52 -6.24 -6.76
CA THR A 88 -7.45 -6.20 -8.22
C THR A 88 -7.72 -4.80 -8.77
N TRP A 89 -8.65 -4.05 -8.15
CA TRP A 89 -8.93 -2.67 -8.53
C TRP A 89 -7.78 -1.72 -8.23
N ALA A 90 -7.07 -1.96 -7.15
CA ALA A 90 -5.90 -1.17 -6.79
C ALA A 90 -4.74 -1.40 -7.76
N ALA A 91 -4.48 -2.65 -8.13
CA ALA A 91 -3.43 -3.02 -9.07
C ALA A 91 -3.72 -2.49 -10.48
N CYS A 92 -4.85 -2.85 -11.07
CA CYS A 92 -5.14 -2.60 -12.47
C CYS A 92 -6.00 -1.36 -12.74
N GLY A 93 -6.69 -0.83 -11.73
CA GLY A 93 -7.80 0.12 -11.89
C GLY A 93 -9.14 -0.57 -12.02
N LYS A 94 -10.18 0.02 -11.40
CA LYS A 94 -11.50 -0.62 -11.23
C LYS A 94 -12.15 -1.00 -12.56
N ASP A 95 -12.15 -0.09 -13.53
CA ASP A 95 -12.84 -0.30 -14.82
C ASP A 95 -12.09 -1.32 -15.68
N GLN A 96 -10.76 -1.25 -15.70
CA GLN A 96 -9.92 -2.20 -16.41
C GLN A 96 -10.03 -3.62 -15.80
N ALA A 97 -9.99 -3.74 -14.47
CA ALA A 97 -10.16 -5.01 -13.79
C ALA A 97 -11.52 -5.64 -14.09
N LYS A 98 -12.61 -4.86 -14.09
CA LYS A 98 -13.95 -5.31 -14.44
C LYS A 98 -14.08 -5.70 -15.91
N SER A 99 -13.47 -4.94 -16.81
CA SER A 99 -13.42 -5.28 -18.23
C SER A 99 -12.68 -6.58 -18.45
N TYR A 100 -11.49 -6.72 -17.86
CA TYR A 100 -10.67 -7.92 -17.98
C TYR A 100 -11.37 -9.18 -17.45
N LEU A 101 -12.10 -9.07 -16.34
CA LEU A 101 -12.88 -10.17 -15.81
C LEU A 101 -13.91 -10.71 -16.82
N ARG A 102 -14.53 -9.82 -17.62
CA ARG A 102 -15.60 -10.16 -18.57
C ARG A 102 -15.07 -10.60 -19.94
N THR A 103 -14.09 -9.89 -20.47
CA THR A 103 -13.69 -9.98 -21.87
C THR A 103 -12.21 -10.40 -22.07
N LYS A 104 -11.45 -10.53 -20.96
CA LYS A 104 -10.00 -10.79 -20.98
C LYS A 104 -9.21 -9.71 -21.76
N THR A 105 -9.76 -8.50 -21.82
CA THR A 105 -9.13 -7.33 -22.46
C THR A 105 -9.09 -6.14 -21.50
N PRO A 106 -8.04 -5.31 -21.52
CA PRO A 106 -6.85 -5.41 -22.38
C PRO A 106 -5.86 -6.51 -21.91
N ALA A 107 -5.16 -7.12 -22.85
CA ALA A 107 -4.24 -8.24 -22.57
C ALA A 107 -3.04 -7.81 -21.72
N GLU A 108 -2.65 -6.54 -21.82
CA GLU A 108 -1.47 -5.97 -21.14
C GLU A 108 -1.57 -6.01 -19.62
N ILE A 109 -2.77 -6.07 -19.07
CA ILE A 109 -2.97 -6.15 -17.61
C ILE A 109 -3.06 -7.60 -17.10
N LYS A 110 -2.94 -8.60 -17.96
CA LYS A 110 -3.16 -10.01 -17.62
C LYS A 110 -2.37 -10.44 -16.39
N ASP A 111 -1.06 -10.33 -16.46
CA ASP A 111 -0.17 -10.83 -15.40
C ASP A 111 -0.42 -10.10 -14.08
N LEU A 112 -0.59 -8.78 -14.14
CA LEU A 112 -0.90 -7.95 -12.98
C LEU A 112 -2.27 -8.27 -12.37
N TYR A 113 -3.27 -8.52 -13.23
CA TYR A 113 -4.60 -8.93 -12.80
C TYR A 113 -4.57 -10.31 -12.13
N GLU A 114 -3.93 -11.29 -12.77
CA GLU A 114 -3.84 -12.65 -12.24
C GLU A 114 -3.09 -12.69 -10.90
N MET A 115 -2.01 -11.92 -10.77
CA MET A 115 -1.30 -11.75 -9.50
C MET A 115 -2.22 -11.20 -8.41
N ALA A 116 -2.94 -10.13 -8.70
CA ALA A 116 -3.81 -9.47 -7.73
C ALA A 116 -5.04 -10.32 -7.37
N ASP A 117 -5.60 -11.07 -8.33
CA ASP A 117 -6.71 -12.00 -8.13
C ASP A 117 -6.32 -13.19 -7.25
N CYS A 118 -5.11 -13.72 -7.43
CA CYS A 118 -4.55 -14.73 -6.52
C CYS A 118 -4.41 -14.20 -5.09
N LEU A 119 -3.96 -12.95 -4.92
CA LEU A 119 -3.86 -12.33 -3.59
C LEU A 119 -5.26 -12.17 -2.95
N ASP A 120 -6.27 -11.77 -3.73
CA ASP A 120 -7.67 -11.73 -3.29
C ASP A 120 -8.16 -13.12 -2.84
N CYS A 121 -7.95 -14.15 -3.67
CA CYS A 121 -8.31 -15.52 -3.34
C CYS A 121 -7.66 -15.98 -2.03
N PHE A 122 -6.36 -15.82 -1.86
CA PHE A 122 -5.67 -16.21 -0.63
C PHE A 122 -6.17 -15.44 0.59
N THR A 123 -6.52 -14.19 0.42
CA THR A 123 -7.06 -13.36 1.50
C THR A 123 -8.44 -13.85 1.94
N ARG A 124 -9.32 -14.19 0.98
CA ARG A 124 -10.65 -14.74 1.26
C ARG A 124 -10.56 -16.12 1.92
N PHE A 125 -9.67 -17.00 1.46
CA PHE A 125 -9.46 -18.32 2.08
C PHE A 125 -9.13 -18.23 3.57
N GLN A 126 -8.40 -17.20 4.00
CA GLN A 126 -8.10 -16.99 5.42
C GLN A 126 -9.32 -16.60 6.26
N ARG A 127 -10.44 -16.26 5.63
CA ARG A 127 -11.68 -15.80 6.25
C ARG A 127 -12.90 -16.54 5.74
N ASN A 128 -12.82 -17.83 5.56
CA ASN A 128 -13.93 -18.69 5.11
C ASN A 128 -14.61 -18.20 3.81
N ASN A 129 -13.82 -17.66 2.89
CA ASN A 129 -14.24 -17.05 1.63
C ASN A 129 -15.07 -15.76 1.75
N GLU A 130 -15.06 -15.11 2.89
CA GLU A 130 -15.67 -13.80 3.03
C GLU A 130 -14.89 -12.74 2.24
N THR A 131 -15.63 -11.82 1.62
CA THR A 131 -15.06 -10.73 0.80
C THR A 131 -14.81 -9.43 1.58
N ASN A 132 -15.29 -9.33 2.81
CA ASN A 132 -15.13 -8.16 3.68
C ASN A 132 -14.09 -8.42 4.75
N GLY A 133 -13.10 -7.56 4.80
CA GLY A 133 -12.03 -7.58 5.77
C GLY A 133 -10.87 -8.50 5.42
N ILE A 134 -9.73 -8.16 5.98
CA ILE A 134 -8.50 -8.97 5.92
C ILE A 134 -8.05 -9.29 7.35
N VAL A 135 -7.30 -10.38 7.51
CA VAL A 135 -6.86 -10.83 8.83
C VAL A 135 -5.87 -9.84 9.42
N VAL A 136 -6.09 -9.40 10.66
CA VAL A 136 -5.18 -8.51 11.38
C VAL A 136 -4.01 -9.33 11.93
N GLY A 137 -2.78 -8.83 11.77
CA GLY A 137 -1.57 -9.42 12.34
C GLY A 137 -0.56 -9.92 11.32
N PRO A 138 -0.94 -10.75 10.32
CA PRO A 138 0.01 -11.21 9.31
C PRO A 138 0.65 -10.07 8.53
N TYR A 139 1.96 -10.20 8.25
CA TYR A 139 2.68 -9.23 7.43
C TYR A 139 2.14 -9.14 5.99
N THR A 140 1.62 -10.25 5.47
CA THR A 140 0.95 -10.32 4.18
C THR A 140 -0.26 -9.39 4.09
N SER A 141 -1.07 -9.30 5.16
CA SER A 141 -2.21 -8.37 5.21
C SER A 141 -1.77 -6.91 5.17
N ARG A 142 -0.63 -6.61 5.77
CA ARG A 142 -0.04 -5.27 5.70
C ARG A 142 0.36 -4.91 4.27
N ILE A 143 0.99 -5.83 3.54
CA ILE A 143 1.35 -5.63 2.13
C ILE A 143 0.08 -5.38 1.30
N ILE A 144 -0.97 -6.15 1.52
CA ILE A 144 -2.25 -6.00 0.83
C ILE A 144 -2.87 -4.62 1.11
N SER A 145 -2.89 -4.18 2.36
CA SER A 145 -3.39 -2.85 2.69
C SER A 145 -2.57 -1.74 2.03
N GLU A 146 -1.23 -1.87 1.95
CA GLU A 146 -0.37 -0.91 1.27
C GLU A 146 -0.67 -0.82 -0.24
N ILE A 147 -0.95 -1.92 -0.92
CA ILE A 147 -1.37 -1.93 -2.34
C ILE A 147 -2.63 -1.06 -2.52
N ILE A 148 -3.62 -1.24 -1.66
CA ILE A 148 -4.89 -0.51 -1.74
C ILE A 148 -4.69 0.97 -1.40
N LEU A 149 -3.96 1.26 -0.32
CA LEU A 149 -3.72 2.62 0.14
C LEU A 149 -2.83 3.40 -0.83
N ALA A 150 -1.84 2.77 -1.47
CA ALA A 150 -1.03 3.39 -2.51
C ALA A 150 -1.88 3.82 -3.73
N ARG A 151 -2.95 3.10 -4.05
CA ARG A 151 -3.89 3.51 -5.10
C ARG A 151 -4.70 4.73 -4.69
N ILE A 152 -5.16 4.81 -3.45
CA ILE A 152 -5.83 5.98 -2.88
C ILE A 152 -4.86 7.17 -2.91
N ASP A 153 -3.62 6.96 -2.56
CA ASP A 153 -2.54 7.96 -2.60
C ASP A 153 -2.40 8.61 -3.99
N LYS A 154 -2.38 7.80 -5.04
CA LYS A 154 -2.33 8.29 -6.42
C LYS A 154 -3.53 9.20 -6.74
N LEU A 155 -4.72 8.88 -6.22
CA LEU A 155 -5.93 9.67 -6.42
C LEU A 155 -5.89 11.00 -5.65
N LEU A 156 -5.44 10.97 -4.39
CA LEU A 156 -5.31 12.16 -3.56
C LEU A 156 -4.23 13.11 -4.13
N THR A 157 -3.11 12.56 -4.57
CA THR A 157 -2.03 13.32 -5.22
C THR A 157 -2.49 13.99 -6.50
N LYS A 158 -3.29 13.30 -7.33
CA LYS A 158 -3.88 13.90 -8.56
C LYS A 158 -4.81 15.07 -8.26
N ARG A 159 -5.43 15.10 -7.07
CA ARG A 159 -6.25 16.22 -6.60
C ARG A 159 -5.43 17.35 -5.97
N GLY A 160 -4.12 17.27 -6.01
CA GLY A 160 -3.21 18.28 -5.45
C GLY A 160 -3.12 18.29 -3.94
N LEU A 161 -3.63 17.26 -3.26
CA LEU A 161 -3.54 17.17 -1.81
C LEU A 161 -2.12 16.84 -1.37
N VAL A 162 -1.67 17.49 -0.30
CA VAL A 162 -0.37 17.24 0.32
C VAL A 162 -0.61 16.51 1.64
N PHE A 163 -0.01 15.35 1.78
CA PHE A 163 -0.24 14.47 2.92
C PHE A 163 0.91 13.51 3.14
N LYS A 164 0.91 12.91 4.32
CA LYS A 164 1.70 11.74 4.73
C LYS A 164 0.79 10.80 5.47
N TRP A 165 1.05 9.49 5.39
CA TRP A 165 0.26 8.49 6.10
C TRP A 165 1.13 7.35 6.65
N TYR A 166 0.62 6.69 7.68
CA TYR A 166 1.21 5.52 8.30
C TYR A 166 0.10 4.52 8.61
N VAL A 167 0.06 3.41 7.91
CA VAL A 167 -0.97 2.37 7.99
C VAL A 167 -2.36 2.94 7.67
N ASP A 168 -3.12 3.40 8.66
CA ASP A 168 -4.47 3.96 8.57
C ASP A 168 -4.55 5.45 8.96
N ASP A 169 -3.48 5.98 9.56
CA ASP A 169 -3.35 7.37 9.99
C ASP A 169 -2.89 8.30 8.85
N TYR A 170 -3.75 9.19 8.38
CA TYR A 170 -3.43 10.24 7.40
C TYR A 170 -3.19 11.58 8.05
N LYS A 171 -2.19 12.32 7.59
CA LYS A 171 -1.90 13.71 7.97
C LYS A 171 -1.90 14.54 6.70
N LEU A 172 -2.97 15.34 6.54
CA LEU A 172 -3.13 16.25 5.41
C LEU A 172 -2.68 17.66 5.81
N TYR A 173 -2.14 18.41 4.87
CA TYR A 173 -1.57 19.74 5.10
C TYR A 173 -2.20 20.75 4.15
N PHE A 174 -2.64 21.90 4.69
CA PHE A 174 -3.36 22.93 3.95
C PHE A 174 -2.78 24.33 4.22
N ARG A 175 -2.89 25.22 3.24
CA ARG A 175 -2.51 26.64 3.37
C ARG A 175 -3.68 27.50 3.86
N THR A 176 -4.90 27.13 3.50
CA THR A 176 -6.16 27.77 3.90
C THR A 176 -7.00 26.79 4.69
N GLU A 177 -8.01 27.28 5.40
CA GLU A 177 -9.02 26.41 6.00
C GLU A 177 -9.71 25.59 4.92
N ALA A 178 -9.95 24.31 5.23
CA ALA A 178 -10.58 23.37 4.30
C ALA A 178 -12.10 23.55 4.28
#